data_fa89bd1d5b2b8d5ada69b2420890da42
#
_entry.id   fa89bd1d5b2b8d5ada69b2420890da42
#
_cell.length_a   1.000
_cell.length_b   1.000
_cell.length_c   1.000
_cell.angle_alpha   90.00
_cell.angle_beta   90.00
_cell.angle_gamma   90.00
#
_symmetry.space_group_name_H-M   'P 1'
#
loop_
_entity.id
_entity.type
_entity.pdbx_description
1 polymer ?
#
loop_
_entity_poly.entity_id
_entity_poly.type
_entity_poly.pdbx_seq_one_letter_code
_entity_poly.pdbx_strand_id
1 'polypeptide(L)'
;MSGLALGVGMLVDNSIVVIENIYRLRKEGVPVKEAAITGARGVAGAITSSTLTTISVFLPIVFTTGLTKQLFVDMGLTIGYSLVASLIVAVTFVPMMSAGVLNKVTQKDSKVINKLQTLYRKVMTRLLNRKIIVVAVTLALFAGSIFGAMNIGSSLMPSMDSTQMTMTIKMPQGSSMEETASMTDTVMKKVKEIKDVDSVAGMISSGSSGISSMTSGGSSNEDQSSMYVLLKEKKKHTNKEIKKEILKKTKKFDCEVEVQESSMDMSALGGSGISVQIKGNDLNKLRSIGKDIAQIVEDTKGTQNISNGSEETTPDLHVVVDKKKAVKNGLTVATIYQQLSEKLKDASEATTITINEKEYSVNVGNSAKNTLTRDDLKKVKLTGTVSGKEKEVTLDQVANFRNSDSLSSINRNQQERTLSVTSEIKDGYNVGKVSSAVQKKIKKYSITMKGEMESIQETTGQIGLMLLLAVAFMYLIMVAQFQSLKSPFIILFTIPMAFTGGFLGLLITGKDLSAIAM
;
A
#
# COMPACT_ATOMS: atom_id res chain seq x y z
N MET A 1 -1.95 16.99 -10.41
CA MET A 1 -0.86 17.29 -11.34
C MET A 1 -0.78 16.29 -12.50
N SER A 2 -0.76 14.97 -12.28
CA SER A 2 -0.67 13.96 -13.35
C SER A 2 -1.81 14.04 -14.37
N GLY A 3 -3.06 14.23 -13.93
CA GLY A 3 -4.21 14.39 -14.82
C GLY A 3 -4.12 15.63 -15.73
N LEU A 4 -3.58 16.73 -15.21
CA LEU A 4 -3.33 17.95 -16.00
C LEU A 4 -2.26 17.72 -17.05
N ALA A 5 -1.15 17.05 -16.71
CA ALA A 5 -0.07 16.75 -17.66
C ALA A 5 -0.55 15.87 -18.83
N LEU A 6 -1.36 14.85 -18.53
CA LEU A 6 -2.01 14.03 -19.55
C LEU A 6 -3.01 14.85 -20.39
N GLY A 7 -3.83 15.67 -19.73
CA GLY A 7 -4.81 16.54 -20.39
C GLY A 7 -4.17 17.52 -21.36
N VAL A 8 -3.04 18.14 -21.02
CA VAL A 8 -2.30 19.07 -21.91
C VAL A 8 -1.83 18.36 -23.17
N GLY A 9 -1.30 17.13 -23.06
CA GLY A 9 -0.90 16.36 -24.25
C GLY A 9 -2.05 16.11 -25.23
N MET A 10 -3.22 15.75 -24.71
CA MET A 10 -4.43 15.50 -25.51
C MET A 10 -5.10 16.79 -26.03
N LEU A 11 -4.89 17.92 -25.33
CA LEU A 11 -5.42 19.23 -25.68
C LEU A 11 -4.83 19.74 -27.00
N VAL A 12 -3.55 19.55 -27.20
CA VAL A 12 -2.83 20.02 -28.40
C VAL A 12 -3.30 19.24 -29.64
N ASP A 13 -3.68 17.98 -29.49
CA ASP A 13 -4.03 17.10 -30.61
C ASP A 13 -5.25 17.60 -31.39
N ASN A 14 -6.32 17.98 -30.70
CA ASN A 14 -7.52 18.57 -31.33
C ASN A 14 -7.19 19.84 -32.12
N SER A 15 -6.34 20.69 -31.56
CA SER A 15 -5.94 21.96 -32.20
C SER A 15 -5.09 21.72 -33.45
N ILE A 16 -4.20 20.72 -33.44
CA ILE A 16 -3.37 20.36 -34.60
C ILE A 16 -4.24 19.93 -35.78
N VAL A 17 -5.26 19.08 -35.55
CA VAL A 17 -6.14 18.63 -36.63
C VAL A 17 -6.90 19.78 -37.29
N VAL A 18 -7.38 20.74 -36.48
CA VAL A 18 -8.06 21.94 -37.03
C VAL A 18 -7.13 22.78 -37.86
N ILE A 19 -5.93 23.10 -37.33
CA ILE A 19 -4.93 23.91 -38.01
C ILE A 19 -4.50 23.24 -39.31
N GLU A 20 -4.25 21.93 -39.28
CA GLU A 20 -3.81 21.18 -40.47
C GLU A 20 -4.86 21.22 -41.58
N ASN A 21 -6.14 21.05 -41.24
CA ASN A 21 -7.23 21.10 -42.21
C ASN A 21 -7.40 22.51 -42.80
N ILE A 22 -7.29 23.56 -41.97
CA ILE A 22 -7.31 24.96 -42.44
C ILE A 22 -6.09 25.22 -43.35
N TYR A 23 -4.89 24.76 -42.97
CA TYR A 23 -3.67 24.89 -43.74
C TYR A 23 -3.77 24.20 -45.11
N ARG A 24 -4.40 23.00 -45.15
CA ARG A 24 -4.63 22.26 -46.40
C ARG A 24 -5.52 23.03 -47.34
N LEU A 25 -6.65 23.59 -46.88
CA LEU A 25 -7.53 24.42 -47.70
C LEU A 25 -6.84 25.71 -48.18
N ARG A 26 -5.98 26.31 -47.35
CA ARG A 26 -5.16 27.45 -47.75
C ARG A 26 -4.17 27.10 -48.87
N LYS A 27 -3.59 25.90 -48.82
CA LYS A 27 -2.69 25.38 -49.86
C LYS A 27 -3.45 25.15 -51.17
N GLU A 28 -4.72 24.84 -51.12
CA GLU A 28 -5.63 24.68 -52.26
C GLU A 28 -6.13 26.03 -52.81
N GLY A 29 -5.70 27.20 -52.25
CA GLY A 29 -6.02 28.53 -52.74
C GLY A 29 -7.27 29.18 -52.16
N VAL A 30 -7.95 28.54 -51.17
CA VAL A 30 -9.16 29.10 -50.55
C VAL A 30 -8.81 30.36 -49.73
N PRO A 31 -9.62 31.44 -49.77
CA PRO A 31 -9.43 32.64 -48.98
C PRO A 31 -9.33 32.34 -47.47
N VAL A 32 -8.48 33.10 -46.73
CA VAL A 32 -8.13 32.77 -45.31
C VAL A 32 -9.34 32.64 -44.40
N LYS A 33 -10.29 33.57 -44.49
CA LYS A 33 -11.52 33.53 -43.65
C LYS A 33 -12.40 32.33 -43.99
N GLU A 34 -12.55 32.03 -45.24
CA GLU A 34 -13.36 30.92 -45.73
C GLU A 34 -12.69 29.57 -45.41
N ALA A 35 -11.35 29.50 -45.57
CA ALA A 35 -10.56 28.34 -45.19
C ALA A 35 -10.68 28.04 -43.66
N ALA A 36 -10.66 29.08 -42.82
CA ALA A 36 -10.81 28.93 -41.39
C ALA A 36 -12.20 28.38 -40.98
N ILE A 37 -13.27 28.92 -41.57
CA ILE A 37 -14.65 28.52 -41.31
C ILE A 37 -14.89 27.10 -41.83
N THR A 38 -14.60 26.88 -43.11
CA THR A 38 -14.89 25.60 -43.78
C THR A 38 -13.96 24.49 -43.23
N GLY A 39 -12.69 24.83 -42.97
CA GLY A 39 -11.73 23.90 -42.41
C GLY A 39 -12.09 23.45 -41.02
N ALA A 40 -12.48 24.37 -40.14
CA ALA A 40 -12.95 24.00 -38.77
C ALA A 40 -14.26 23.21 -38.84
N ARG A 41 -15.24 23.67 -39.64
CA ARG A 41 -16.54 22.97 -39.79
C ARG A 41 -16.40 21.54 -40.31
N GLY A 42 -15.47 21.32 -41.24
CA GLY A 42 -15.24 20.01 -41.85
C GLY A 42 -14.66 18.97 -40.88
N VAL A 43 -13.97 19.38 -39.80
CA VAL A 43 -13.39 18.46 -38.82
C VAL A 43 -14.09 18.52 -37.46
N ALA A 44 -14.98 19.51 -37.23
CA ALA A 44 -15.63 19.70 -35.93
C ALA A 44 -16.37 18.45 -35.44
N GLY A 45 -17.11 17.77 -36.29
CA GLY A 45 -17.84 16.54 -35.94
C GLY A 45 -16.89 15.40 -35.54
N ALA A 46 -15.81 15.22 -36.28
CA ALA A 46 -14.82 14.18 -35.99
C ALA A 46 -14.08 14.44 -34.66
N ILE A 47 -13.68 15.69 -34.40
CA ILE A 47 -12.99 16.09 -33.17
C ILE A 47 -13.92 15.95 -31.97
N THR A 48 -15.21 16.39 -32.10
CA THR A 48 -16.19 16.25 -31.03
C THR A 48 -16.39 14.80 -30.66
N SER A 49 -16.55 13.91 -31.61
CA SER A 49 -16.72 12.49 -31.36
C SER A 49 -15.45 11.84 -30.77
N SER A 50 -14.27 12.20 -31.29
CA SER A 50 -12.99 11.71 -30.73
C SER A 50 -12.85 12.13 -29.26
N THR A 51 -13.15 13.40 -28.96
CA THR A 51 -13.10 13.93 -27.58
C THR A 51 -14.13 13.22 -26.68
N LEU A 52 -15.36 13.01 -27.16
CA LEU A 52 -16.39 12.32 -26.42
C LEU A 52 -16.04 10.86 -26.17
N THR A 53 -15.44 10.20 -27.16
CA THR A 53 -14.93 8.83 -27.04
C THR A 53 -13.84 8.74 -25.98
N THR A 54 -12.92 9.71 -25.95
CA THR A 54 -11.86 9.78 -24.94
C THR A 54 -12.43 10.01 -23.54
N ILE A 55 -13.40 10.93 -23.39
CA ILE A 55 -14.06 11.18 -22.11
C ILE A 55 -14.77 9.91 -21.62
N SER A 56 -15.40 9.14 -22.52
CA SER A 56 -16.14 7.92 -22.15
C SER A 56 -15.26 6.83 -21.56
N VAL A 57 -13.96 6.82 -21.85
CA VAL A 57 -13.00 5.90 -21.23
C VAL A 57 -12.82 6.19 -19.74
N PHE A 58 -12.86 7.46 -19.35
CA PHE A 58 -12.72 7.88 -17.96
C PHE A 58 -14.03 7.89 -17.17
N LEU A 59 -15.18 7.89 -17.84
CA LEU A 59 -16.50 7.94 -17.20
C LEU A 59 -16.74 6.80 -16.18
N PRO A 60 -16.37 5.53 -16.46
CA PRO A 60 -16.59 4.44 -15.52
C PRO A 60 -15.83 4.60 -14.20
N ILE A 61 -14.74 5.40 -14.17
CA ILE A 61 -13.95 5.66 -12.96
C ILE A 61 -14.81 6.29 -11.84
N VAL A 62 -15.81 7.10 -12.22
CA VAL A 62 -16.70 7.75 -11.25
C VAL A 62 -17.54 6.74 -10.44
N PHE A 63 -17.78 5.56 -11.00
CA PHE A 63 -18.55 4.49 -10.35
C PHE A 63 -17.71 3.54 -9.50
N THR A 64 -16.41 3.75 -9.39
CA THR A 64 -15.53 2.93 -8.57
C THR A 64 -15.70 3.21 -7.08
N THR A 65 -15.23 2.27 -6.26
CA THR A 65 -15.25 2.36 -4.79
C THR A 65 -13.86 2.11 -4.21
N GLY A 66 -13.69 2.35 -2.90
CA GLY A 66 -12.46 2.04 -2.19
C GLY A 66 -11.26 2.87 -2.64
N LEU A 67 -10.08 2.23 -2.64
CA LEU A 67 -8.80 2.85 -2.97
C LEU A 67 -8.74 3.37 -4.42
N THR A 68 -9.30 2.60 -5.35
CA THR A 68 -9.36 2.95 -6.78
C THR A 68 -10.07 4.29 -7.00
N LYS A 69 -11.17 4.53 -6.29
CA LYS A 69 -11.89 5.82 -6.33
C LYS A 69 -11.00 6.97 -5.88
N GLN A 70 -10.32 6.82 -4.74
CA GLN A 70 -9.47 7.89 -4.17
C GLN A 70 -8.30 8.27 -5.09
N LEU A 71 -7.74 7.30 -5.80
CA LEU A 71 -6.59 7.53 -6.67
C LEU A 71 -6.95 8.08 -8.04
N PHE A 72 -8.06 7.65 -8.63
CA PHE A 72 -8.31 7.86 -10.06
C PHE A 72 -9.47 8.81 -10.37
N VAL A 73 -10.42 9.06 -9.45
CA VAL A 73 -11.59 9.92 -9.77
C VAL A 73 -11.16 11.35 -10.07
N ASP A 74 -10.33 11.95 -9.23
CA ASP A 74 -9.87 13.33 -9.43
C ASP A 74 -9.05 13.47 -10.73
N MET A 75 -8.25 12.45 -11.05
CA MET A 75 -7.48 12.40 -12.29
C MET A 75 -8.42 12.32 -13.51
N GLY A 76 -9.40 11.40 -13.48
CA GLY A 76 -10.35 11.23 -14.58
C GLY A 76 -11.22 12.46 -14.82
N LEU A 77 -11.71 13.10 -13.75
CA LEU A 77 -12.49 14.35 -13.86
C LEU A 77 -11.63 15.50 -14.40
N THR A 78 -10.39 15.62 -13.94
CA THR A 78 -9.46 16.66 -14.44
C THR A 78 -9.21 16.49 -15.93
N ILE A 79 -8.99 15.27 -16.41
CA ILE A 79 -8.82 14.96 -17.83
C ILE A 79 -10.11 15.31 -18.59
N GLY A 80 -11.28 14.89 -18.08
CA GLY A 80 -12.58 15.16 -18.68
C GLY A 80 -12.82 16.67 -18.88
N TYR A 81 -12.64 17.48 -17.83
CA TYR A 81 -12.78 18.94 -17.92
C TYR A 81 -11.79 19.57 -18.89
N SER A 82 -10.53 19.11 -18.87
CA SER A 82 -9.49 19.59 -19.79
C SER A 82 -9.83 19.29 -21.25
N LEU A 83 -10.39 18.11 -21.54
CA LEU A 83 -10.81 17.72 -22.88
C LEU A 83 -12.00 18.53 -23.40
N VAL A 84 -12.99 18.82 -22.53
CA VAL A 84 -14.12 19.69 -22.90
C VAL A 84 -13.62 21.10 -23.19
N ALA A 85 -12.77 21.65 -22.35
CA ALA A 85 -12.16 22.96 -22.60
C ALA A 85 -11.34 22.97 -23.91
N SER A 86 -10.56 21.91 -24.17
CA SER A 86 -9.81 21.73 -25.43
C SER A 86 -10.70 21.77 -26.66
N LEU A 87 -11.83 21.04 -26.60
CA LEU A 87 -12.79 21.01 -27.70
C LEU A 87 -13.32 22.42 -28.02
N ILE A 88 -13.74 23.17 -26.97
CA ILE A 88 -14.23 24.54 -27.14
C ILE A 88 -13.16 25.42 -27.78
N VAL A 89 -11.92 25.36 -27.28
CA VAL A 89 -10.80 26.14 -27.83
C VAL A 89 -10.49 25.75 -29.28
N ALA A 90 -10.47 24.45 -29.59
CA ALA A 90 -10.17 23.95 -30.94
C ALA A 90 -11.18 24.39 -31.99
N VAL A 91 -12.48 24.48 -31.61
CA VAL A 91 -13.55 24.84 -32.55
C VAL A 91 -13.77 26.36 -32.64
N THR A 92 -13.35 27.15 -31.62
CA THR A 92 -13.58 28.60 -31.58
C THR A 92 -12.31 29.40 -31.71
N PHE A 93 -11.38 29.28 -30.80
CA PHE A 93 -10.17 30.10 -30.69
C PHE A 93 -9.16 29.76 -31.79
N VAL A 94 -8.94 28.49 -32.08
CA VAL A 94 -7.95 28.03 -33.06
C VAL A 94 -8.29 28.51 -34.48
N PRO A 95 -9.52 28.40 -34.99
CA PRO A 95 -9.89 28.94 -36.31
C PRO A 95 -9.71 30.47 -36.38
N MET A 96 -10.09 31.19 -35.31
CA MET A 96 -9.91 32.65 -35.24
C MET A 96 -8.45 33.04 -35.34
N MET A 97 -7.55 32.42 -34.57
CA MET A 97 -6.12 32.67 -34.61
C MET A 97 -5.50 32.27 -35.96
N SER A 98 -5.94 31.15 -36.52
CA SER A 98 -5.48 30.65 -37.81
C SER A 98 -5.80 31.62 -38.93
N ALA A 99 -6.97 32.29 -38.91
CA ALA A 99 -7.34 33.34 -39.84
C ALA A 99 -6.42 34.56 -39.80
N GLY A 100 -5.80 34.84 -38.64
CA GLY A 100 -4.81 35.92 -38.49
C GLY A 100 -3.40 35.52 -38.98
N VAL A 101 -2.94 34.35 -38.63
CA VAL A 101 -1.54 33.90 -38.80
C VAL A 101 -1.30 33.31 -40.18
N LEU A 102 -2.25 32.60 -40.77
CA LEU A 102 -2.09 31.91 -42.06
C LEU A 102 -2.28 32.79 -43.32
N ASN A 103 -2.10 34.10 -43.18
CA ASN A 103 -2.21 35.05 -44.32
C ASN A 103 -1.15 34.82 -45.38
N LYS A 104 0.06 34.40 -45.01
CA LYS A 104 1.19 34.14 -45.94
C LYS A 104 1.62 32.67 -45.79
N VAL A 105 0.99 31.78 -46.50
CA VAL A 105 1.44 30.39 -46.59
C VAL A 105 2.45 30.26 -47.71
N THR A 106 3.71 30.10 -47.36
CA THR A 106 4.78 29.75 -48.31
C THR A 106 4.93 28.25 -48.39
N GLN A 107 4.77 27.69 -49.57
CA GLN A 107 5.02 26.25 -49.79
C GLN A 107 6.52 25.96 -49.58
N LYS A 108 6.87 25.40 -48.45
CA LYS A 108 8.16 24.73 -48.24
C LYS A 108 7.91 23.25 -47.98
N ASP A 109 8.06 22.45 -49.03
CA ASP A 109 8.05 20.99 -48.87
C ASP A 109 9.35 20.54 -48.21
N SER A 110 9.26 19.98 -47.04
CA SER A 110 10.43 19.44 -46.35
C SER A 110 10.89 18.14 -47.02
N LYS A 111 12.15 18.13 -47.51
CA LYS A 111 12.76 16.94 -48.11
C LYS A 111 12.75 15.72 -47.21
N VAL A 112 12.79 15.95 -45.88
CA VAL A 112 12.73 14.87 -44.85
C VAL A 112 11.34 14.24 -44.80
N ILE A 113 10.28 15.05 -44.82
CA ILE A 113 8.88 14.57 -44.79
C ILE A 113 8.59 13.79 -46.07
N ASN A 114 9.00 14.29 -47.24
CA ASN A 114 8.78 13.60 -48.50
C ASN A 114 9.52 12.25 -48.57
N LYS A 115 10.73 12.15 -48.02
CA LYS A 115 11.48 10.89 -47.93
C LYS A 115 10.79 9.90 -46.98
N LEU A 116 10.27 10.40 -45.85
CA LEU A 116 9.54 9.59 -44.89
C LEU A 116 8.22 9.06 -45.48
N GLN A 117 7.46 9.91 -46.18
CA GLN A 117 6.22 9.52 -46.86
C GLN A 117 6.49 8.46 -47.95
N THR A 118 7.57 8.61 -48.71
CA THR A 118 7.95 7.64 -49.75
C THR A 118 8.31 6.27 -49.12
N LEU A 119 9.06 6.29 -47.99
CA LEU A 119 9.37 5.08 -47.24
C LEU A 119 8.12 4.44 -46.71
N TYR A 120 7.24 5.22 -46.06
CA TYR A 120 5.95 4.73 -45.52
C TYR A 120 5.09 4.11 -46.63
N ARG A 121 4.93 4.76 -47.76
CA ARG A 121 4.17 4.24 -48.90
C ARG A 121 4.74 2.90 -49.39
N LYS A 122 6.06 2.77 -49.50
CA LYS A 122 6.74 1.54 -49.93
C LYS A 122 6.51 0.39 -48.93
N VAL A 123 6.62 0.68 -47.64
CA VAL A 123 6.38 -0.29 -46.57
C VAL A 123 4.90 -0.74 -46.55
N MET A 124 3.98 0.24 -46.60
CA MET A 124 2.53 -0.04 -46.54
C MET A 124 2.05 -0.87 -47.74
N THR A 125 2.51 -0.56 -48.94
CA THR A 125 2.19 -1.36 -50.15
C THR A 125 2.65 -2.81 -49.99
N ARG A 126 3.83 -3.02 -49.40
CA ARG A 126 4.36 -4.38 -49.17
C ARG A 126 3.56 -5.14 -48.10
N LEU A 127 3.16 -4.45 -47.01
CA LEU A 127 2.35 -5.03 -45.93
C LEU A 127 0.94 -5.38 -46.41
N LEU A 128 0.30 -4.50 -47.20
CA LEU A 128 -1.05 -4.74 -47.76
C LEU A 128 -1.09 -5.95 -48.69
N ASN A 129 0.01 -6.21 -49.43
CA ASN A 129 0.10 -7.39 -50.27
C ASN A 129 0.26 -8.71 -49.51
N ARG A 130 0.61 -8.63 -48.19
CA ARG A 130 0.83 -9.81 -47.34
C ARG A 130 0.00 -9.71 -46.05
N LYS A 131 -1.29 -9.30 -46.15
CA LYS A 131 -2.19 -9.03 -45.00
C LYS A 131 -2.29 -10.19 -44.01
N ILE A 132 -2.33 -11.44 -44.47
CA ILE A 132 -2.43 -12.61 -43.58
C ILE A 132 -1.17 -12.74 -42.71
N ILE A 133 0.02 -12.51 -43.27
CA ILE A 133 1.27 -12.54 -42.51
C ILE A 133 1.32 -11.43 -41.48
N VAL A 134 0.87 -10.23 -41.83
CA VAL A 134 0.82 -9.09 -40.91
C VAL A 134 -0.10 -9.39 -39.73
N VAL A 135 -1.31 -9.89 -39.99
CA VAL A 135 -2.26 -10.27 -38.93
C VAL A 135 -1.69 -11.38 -38.05
N ALA A 136 -1.09 -12.41 -38.66
CA ALA A 136 -0.49 -13.51 -37.91
C ALA A 136 0.66 -13.06 -36.99
N VAL A 137 1.56 -12.19 -37.50
CA VAL A 137 2.66 -11.63 -36.71
C VAL A 137 2.13 -10.76 -35.57
N THR A 138 1.13 -9.91 -35.83
CA THR A 138 0.53 -9.06 -34.80
C THR A 138 -0.15 -9.88 -33.70
N LEU A 139 -0.90 -10.91 -34.07
CA LEU A 139 -1.50 -11.84 -33.09
C LEU A 139 -0.46 -12.62 -32.30
N ALA A 140 0.63 -13.05 -32.95
CA ALA A 140 1.73 -13.74 -32.29
C ALA A 140 2.45 -12.83 -31.28
N LEU A 141 2.69 -11.56 -31.64
CA LEU A 141 3.25 -10.55 -30.72
C LEU A 141 2.31 -10.29 -29.54
N PHE A 142 1.00 -10.17 -29.78
CA PHE A 142 0.01 -9.97 -28.73
C PHE A 142 -0.03 -11.17 -27.78
N ALA A 143 -0.12 -12.39 -28.31
CA ALA A 143 -0.10 -13.60 -27.49
C ALA A 143 1.21 -13.73 -26.69
N GLY A 144 2.36 -13.43 -27.31
CA GLY A 144 3.66 -13.41 -26.65
C GLY A 144 3.75 -12.35 -25.55
N SER A 145 3.17 -11.17 -25.77
CA SER A 145 3.16 -10.11 -24.76
C SER A 145 2.29 -10.46 -23.54
N ILE A 146 1.13 -11.09 -23.75
CA ILE A 146 0.27 -11.59 -22.66
C ILE A 146 1.00 -12.69 -21.88
N PHE A 147 1.58 -13.65 -22.59
CA PHE A 147 2.34 -14.72 -21.92
C PHE A 147 3.51 -14.17 -21.11
N GLY A 148 4.21 -13.16 -21.63
CA GLY A 148 5.25 -12.44 -20.91
C GLY A 148 4.70 -11.73 -19.67
N ALA A 149 3.62 -10.97 -19.81
CA ALA A 149 2.99 -10.25 -18.72
C ALA A 149 2.54 -11.19 -17.59
N MET A 150 1.97 -12.35 -17.90
CA MET A 150 1.61 -13.36 -16.90
C MET A 150 2.82 -13.88 -16.10
N ASN A 151 4.00 -13.82 -16.69
CA ASN A 151 5.25 -14.26 -16.05
C ASN A 151 5.98 -13.17 -15.25
N ILE A 152 5.68 -11.90 -15.46
CA ILE A 152 6.32 -10.80 -14.71
C ILE A 152 5.88 -10.81 -13.24
N GLY A 153 4.61 -11.06 -12.97
CA GLY A 153 4.00 -10.96 -11.64
C GLY A 153 3.29 -9.62 -11.44
N SER A 154 2.42 -9.60 -10.44
CA SER A 154 1.61 -8.43 -10.09
C SER A 154 2.01 -7.86 -8.74
N SER A 155 1.92 -6.53 -8.61
CA SER A 155 2.07 -5.79 -7.34
C SER A 155 0.97 -4.75 -7.24
N LEU A 156 0.62 -4.30 -6.05
CA LEU A 156 -0.36 -3.22 -5.87
C LEU A 156 0.23 -1.89 -6.34
N MET A 157 1.40 -1.58 -5.86
CA MET A 157 2.16 -0.36 -6.22
C MET A 157 3.57 -0.71 -6.69
N PRO A 158 4.14 0.05 -7.62
CA PRO A 158 5.54 -0.12 -7.97
C PRO A 158 6.42 0.24 -6.77
N SER A 159 7.53 -0.46 -6.59
CA SER A 159 8.52 -0.10 -5.58
C SER A 159 9.05 1.32 -5.86
N MET A 160 8.80 2.24 -4.95
CA MET A 160 9.30 3.60 -5.03
C MET A 160 10.54 3.75 -4.16
N ASP A 161 11.61 4.26 -4.72
CA ASP A 161 12.78 4.65 -3.93
C ASP A 161 12.43 5.90 -3.10
N SER A 162 12.11 5.67 -1.83
CA SER A 162 11.83 6.73 -0.86
C SER A 162 13.13 7.32 -0.31
N THR A 163 13.10 8.61 0.04
CA THR A 163 14.15 9.25 0.84
C THR A 163 14.00 8.99 2.33
N GLN A 164 12.96 8.27 2.75
CA GLN A 164 12.71 7.90 4.13
C GLN A 164 12.52 6.40 4.24
N MET A 165 13.16 5.81 5.22
CA MET A 165 12.97 4.42 5.64
C MET A 165 12.51 4.40 7.09
N THR A 166 11.72 3.40 7.45
CA THR A 166 11.32 3.16 8.83
C THR A 166 12.00 1.90 9.34
N MET A 167 12.46 1.94 10.57
CA MET A 167 13.10 0.80 11.22
C MET A 167 12.46 0.60 12.58
N THR A 168 12.17 -0.65 12.94
CA THR A 168 11.69 -1.02 14.27
C THR A 168 12.75 -1.89 14.94
N ILE A 169 13.07 -1.55 16.16
CA ILE A 169 13.96 -2.35 17.03
C ILE A 169 13.08 -3.00 18.09
N LYS A 170 13.17 -4.31 18.22
CA LYS A 170 12.49 -5.09 19.25
C LYS A 170 13.54 -5.71 20.17
N MET A 171 13.46 -5.38 21.44
CA MET A 171 14.27 -5.96 22.50
C MET A 171 13.61 -7.25 23.02
N PRO A 172 14.35 -8.13 23.72
CA PRO A 172 13.73 -9.26 24.43
C PRO A 172 12.62 -8.79 25.36
N GLN A 173 11.55 -9.59 25.46
CA GLN A 173 10.42 -9.27 26.34
C GLN A 173 10.87 -9.04 27.79
N GLY A 174 10.39 -7.94 28.38
CA GLY A 174 10.73 -7.55 29.75
C GLY A 174 11.96 -6.65 29.86
N SER A 175 12.55 -6.22 28.74
CA SER A 175 13.55 -5.18 28.74
C SER A 175 12.97 -3.86 29.20
N SER A 176 13.72 -3.13 30.00
CA SER A 176 13.32 -1.81 30.48
C SER A 176 13.40 -0.76 29.37
N MET A 177 12.66 0.35 29.53
CA MET A 177 12.73 1.49 28.63
C MET A 177 14.15 2.05 28.51
N GLU A 178 14.94 2.04 29.61
CA GLU A 178 16.33 2.53 29.62
C GLU A 178 17.25 1.62 28.79
N GLU A 179 17.08 0.29 28.88
CA GLU A 179 17.82 -0.66 28.06
C GLU A 179 17.47 -0.52 26.58
N THR A 180 16.18 -0.37 26.27
CA THR A 180 15.70 -0.14 24.91
C THR A 180 16.25 1.17 24.34
N ALA A 181 16.29 2.24 25.13
CA ALA A 181 16.86 3.53 24.75
C ALA A 181 18.37 3.42 24.45
N SER A 182 19.12 2.77 25.33
CA SER A 182 20.56 2.57 25.16
C SER A 182 20.91 1.76 23.93
N MET A 183 20.12 0.69 23.66
CA MET A 183 20.27 -0.12 22.45
C MET A 183 19.92 0.69 21.20
N THR A 184 18.82 1.45 21.24
CA THR A 184 18.39 2.33 20.16
C THR A 184 19.47 3.34 19.80
N ASP A 185 20.08 4.00 20.78
CA ASP A 185 21.19 4.94 20.57
C ASP A 185 22.41 4.25 19.93
N THR A 186 22.70 3.03 20.33
CA THR A 186 23.81 2.25 19.78
C THR A 186 23.56 1.90 18.30
N VAL A 187 22.36 1.46 17.99
CA VAL A 187 21.93 1.17 16.62
C VAL A 187 21.91 2.45 15.77
N MET A 188 21.37 3.57 16.29
CA MET A 188 21.35 4.87 15.61
C MET A 188 22.74 5.31 15.19
N LYS A 189 23.73 5.21 16.08
CA LYS A 189 25.13 5.55 15.78
C LYS A 189 25.67 4.70 14.63
N LYS A 190 25.36 3.41 14.61
CA LYS A 190 25.81 2.49 13.55
C LYS A 190 25.13 2.71 12.21
N VAL A 191 23.85 3.04 12.22
CA VAL A 191 23.09 3.36 11.01
C VAL A 191 23.55 4.69 10.41
N LYS A 192 23.85 5.69 11.23
CA LYS A 192 24.37 7.00 10.80
C LYS A 192 25.76 6.91 10.13
N GLU A 193 26.55 5.86 10.40
CA GLU A 193 27.83 5.61 9.71
C GLU A 193 27.67 5.20 8.24
N ILE A 194 26.44 4.91 7.77
CA ILE A 194 26.17 4.54 6.38
C ILE A 194 26.18 5.80 5.51
N LYS A 195 26.96 5.79 4.42
CA LYS A 195 27.24 6.98 3.60
C LYS A 195 26.01 7.66 3.01
N ASP A 196 24.97 6.88 2.67
CA ASP A 196 23.74 7.38 2.05
C ASP A 196 22.67 7.80 3.07
N VAL A 197 22.94 7.61 4.36
CA VAL A 197 22.08 8.11 5.44
C VAL A 197 22.45 9.57 5.74
N ASP A 198 21.43 10.40 5.82
CA ASP A 198 21.55 11.81 6.18
C ASP A 198 21.35 12.00 7.69
N SER A 199 20.20 11.56 8.19
CA SER A 199 19.86 11.66 9.61
C SER A 199 19.04 10.47 10.07
N VAL A 200 19.07 10.21 11.39
CA VAL A 200 18.31 9.14 12.04
C VAL A 200 17.67 9.72 13.29
N ALA A 201 16.39 9.43 13.47
CA ALA A 201 15.63 9.80 14.66
C ALA A 201 14.95 8.55 15.23
N GLY A 202 15.06 8.33 16.53
CA GLY A 202 14.41 7.23 17.25
C GLY A 202 13.32 7.74 18.19
N MET A 203 12.24 6.96 18.33
CA MET A 203 11.16 7.22 19.26
C MET A 203 10.84 5.95 20.03
N ILE A 204 10.81 6.05 21.35
CA ILE A 204 10.34 4.99 22.24
C ILE A 204 9.04 5.51 22.86
N SER A 205 7.98 4.73 22.77
CA SER A 205 6.67 5.13 23.30
C SER A 205 6.44 4.42 24.63
N SER A 206 6.47 5.21 25.68
CA SER A 206 6.06 4.79 27.04
C SER A 206 4.65 5.34 27.28
N GLY A 207 3.61 4.49 27.20
CA GLY A 207 2.26 4.87 27.55
C GLY A 207 1.29 5.19 26.41
N SER A 208 0.01 5.25 26.73
CA SER A 208 -1.14 5.27 25.81
C SER A 208 -1.35 6.57 25.01
N SER A 209 -0.39 7.45 24.91
CA SER A 209 -0.53 8.74 24.25
C SER A 209 0.56 8.95 23.22
N GLY A 210 0.30 8.59 21.98
CA GLY A 210 1.22 8.89 20.90
C GLY A 210 0.76 8.36 19.54
N ILE A 211 1.34 8.90 18.48
CA ILE A 211 1.11 8.54 17.07
C ILE A 211 1.31 7.02 16.81
N SER A 212 2.11 6.34 17.65
CA SER A 212 2.34 4.88 17.58
C SER A 212 1.09 4.05 17.89
N SER A 213 0.15 4.54 18.71
CA SER A 213 -1.11 3.84 18.96
C SER A 213 -2.04 3.85 17.74
N MET A 214 -1.87 4.80 16.84
CA MET A 214 -2.62 4.88 15.57
C MET A 214 -2.08 3.96 14.48
N THR A 215 -0.78 3.63 14.51
CA THR A 215 -0.11 2.86 13.44
C THR A 215 0.09 1.39 13.78
N SER A 216 0.15 1.00 15.05
CA SER A 216 0.55 -0.36 15.48
C SER A 216 -0.40 -0.98 16.49
N GLY A 217 -1.71 -0.72 16.44
CA GLY A 217 -2.66 -1.56 17.21
C GLY A 217 -2.42 -1.66 18.72
N GLY A 218 -1.90 -0.60 19.36
CA GLY A 218 -2.24 -0.30 20.75
C GLY A 218 -1.60 -1.11 21.87
N SER A 219 -0.39 -1.63 21.79
CA SER A 219 0.36 -1.99 22.99
C SER A 219 1.55 -1.04 23.16
N SER A 220 1.61 -0.37 24.31
CA SER A 220 2.78 0.36 24.77
C SER A 220 3.83 -0.66 25.20
N ASN A 221 4.71 -1.06 24.31
CA ASN A 221 5.77 -1.98 24.62
C ASN A 221 7.04 -1.16 24.87
N GLU A 222 7.49 -1.12 26.11
CA GLU A 222 8.76 -0.49 26.51
C GLU A 222 9.97 -1.18 25.87
N ASP A 223 9.78 -2.39 25.35
CA ASP A 223 10.75 -3.22 24.65
C ASP A 223 10.86 -2.92 23.15
N GLN A 224 10.14 -1.91 22.63
CA GLN A 224 10.17 -1.56 21.20
C GLN A 224 10.51 -0.09 20.96
N SER A 225 11.30 0.14 19.93
CA SER A 225 11.64 1.48 19.43
C SER A 225 11.37 1.60 17.95
N SER A 226 10.74 2.68 17.54
CA SER A 226 10.55 3.04 16.13
C SER A 226 11.57 4.09 15.72
N MET A 227 12.23 3.88 14.58
CA MET A 227 13.24 4.78 14.06
C MET A 227 12.90 5.22 12.63
N TYR A 228 13.14 6.48 12.35
CA TYR A 228 13.07 7.05 11.02
C TYR A 228 14.48 7.30 10.50
N VAL A 229 14.80 6.76 9.35
CA VAL A 229 16.08 6.92 8.68
C VAL A 229 15.85 7.78 7.43
N LEU A 230 16.38 9.00 7.46
CA LEU A 230 16.37 9.90 6.30
C LEU A 230 17.60 9.63 5.45
N LEU A 231 17.37 9.45 4.16
CA LEU A 231 18.40 9.19 3.16
C LEU A 231 18.71 10.47 2.38
N LYS A 232 19.92 10.60 1.89
CA LYS A 232 20.33 11.71 1.03
C LYS A 232 19.54 11.70 -0.28
N GLU A 233 19.14 12.88 -0.78
CA GLU A 233 18.44 12.99 -2.07
C GLU A 233 19.24 12.39 -3.24
N LYS A 234 20.57 12.58 -3.22
CA LYS A 234 21.50 12.01 -4.22
C LYS A 234 22.25 10.80 -3.64
N LYS A 235 21.51 9.76 -3.28
CA LYS A 235 22.07 8.49 -2.82
C LYS A 235 22.66 7.70 -3.98
N LYS A 236 23.70 6.91 -3.69
CA LYS A 236 24.37 6.04 -4.69
C LYS A 236 23.79 4.63 -4.72
N HIS A 237 23.19 4.18 -3.61
CA HIS A 237 22.67 2.84 -3.43
C HIS A 237 21.12 2.88 -3.40
N THR A 238 20.50 1.79 -3.82
CA THR A 238 19.06 1.59 -3.72
C THR A 238 18.65 1.38 -2.27
N ASN A 239 17.37 1.65 -1.91
CA ASN A 239 16.86 1.41 -0.56
C ASN A 239 17.09 -0.04 -0.13
N LYS A 240 16.99 -0.98 -1.05
CA LYS A 240 17.23 -2.40 -0.83
C LYS A 240 18.67 -2.71 -0.43
N GLU A 241 19.65 -2.06 -1.05
CA GLU A 241 21.07 -2.21 -0.69
C GLU A 241 21.36 -1.58 0.67
N ILE A 242 20.78 -0.40 0.95
CA ILE A 242 20.90 0.27 2.24
C ILE A 242 20.28 -0.59 3.35
N LYS A 243 19.09 -1.18 3.13
CA LYS A 243 18.45 -2.13 4.05
C LYS A 243 19.39 -3.30 4.38
N LYS A 244 20.01 -3.90 3.35
CA LYS A 244 20.96 -5.00 3.56
C LYS A 244 22.18 -4.57 4.37
N GLU A 245 22.69 -3.36 4.15
CA GLU A 245 23.82 -2.83 4.91
C GLU A 245 23.43 -2.57 6.38
N ILE A 246 22.23 -2.01 6.63
CA ILE A 246 21.70 -1.82 7.98
C ILE A 246 21.60 -3.16 8.70
N LEU A 247 20.92 -4.15 8.12
CA LEU A 247 20.75 -5.48 8.72
C LEU A 247 22.09 -6.18 8.97
N LYS A 248 23.10 -6.00 8.10
CA LYS A 248 24.44 -6.55 8.29
C LYS A 248 25.16 -5.91 9.47
N LYS A 249 25.05 -4.58 9.65
CA LYS A 249 25.70 -3.85 10.75
C LYS A 249 25.02 -4.10 12.09
N THR A 250 23.72 -4.35 12.09
CA THR A 250 22.91 -4.55 13.31
C THR A 250 22.84 -6.01 13.76
N LYS A 251 23.20 -6.98 12.92
CA LYS A 251 23.12 -8.42 13.21
C LYS A 251 23.84 -8.87 14.50
N LYS A 252 24.79 -8.08 15.00
CA LYS A 252 25.60 -8.43 16.19
C LYS A 252 24.96 -7.99 17.49
N PHE A 253 23.90 -7.19 17.45
CA PHE A 253 23.22 -6.69 18.63
C PHE A 253 22.16 -7.69 19.12
N ASP A 254 21.93 -7.71 20.41
CA ASP A 254 20.92 -8.56 21.05
C ASP A 254 19.52 -7.91 20.95
N CYS A 255 19.12 -7.65 19.72
CA CYS A 255 17.82 -7.10 19.38
C CYS A 255 17.41 -7.55 17.97
N GLU A 256 16.11 -7.64 17.73
CA GLU A 256 15.55 -7.85 16.41
C GLU A 256 15.37 -6.50 15.70
N VAL A 257 15.88 -6.39 14.49
CA VAL A 257 15.80 -5.17 13.69
C VAL A 257 15.01 -5.44 12.42
N GLU A 258 13.85 -4.81 12.30
CA GLU A 258 13.02 -4.80 11.11
C GLU A 258 13.23 -3.47 10.37
N VAL A 259 13.47 -3.54 9.04
CA VAL A 259 13.67 -2.36 8.20
C VAL A 259 12.67 -2.35 7.06
N GLN A 260 11.88 -1.29 6.96
CA GLN A 260 10.94 -1.04 5.87
C GLN A 260 11.56 -0.01 4.90
N GLU A 261 11.52 -0.30 3.61
CA GLU A 261 12.17 0.49 2.55
C GLU A 261 11.45 1.82 2.24
N SER A 262 10.26 2.01 2.78
CA SER A 262 9.44 3.21 2.59
C SER A 262 8.83 3.63 3.92
N SER A 263 8.72 4.93 4.15
CA SER A 263 7.99 5.50 5.29
C SER A 263 6.47 5.44 5.12
N MET A 264 5.96 5.16 3.92
CA MET A 264 4.55 4.85 3.74
C MET A 264 4.28 3.47 4.31
N ASP A 265 3.69 3.44 5.48
CA ASP A 265 3.21 2.20 6.07
C ASP A 265 2.07 1.65 5.21
N MET A 266 2.42 0.74 4.30
CA MET A 266 1.47 0.02 3.47
C MET A 266 0.70 -1.04 4.27
N SER A 267 0.99 -1.21 5.56
CA SER A 267 0.27 -2.16 6.43
C SER A 267 -1.20 -1.79 6.57
N ALA A 268 -1.53 -0.49 6.53
CA ALA A 268 -2.91 0.00 6.47
C ALA A 268 -3.65 -0.37 5.17
N LEU A 269 -2.90 -0.65 4.09
CA LEU A 269 -3.42 -1.11 2.79
C LEU A 269 -3.26 -2.64 2.61
N GLY A 270 -2.90 -3.36 3.68
CA GLY A 270 -2.78 -4.81 3.64
C GLY A 270 -1.35 -5.35 3.80
N GLY A 271 -0.36 -4.51 4.11
CA GLY A 271 1.04 -4.89 4.35
C GLY A 271 1.79 -5.35 3.09
N SER A 272 3.11 -5.26 3.14
CA SER A 272 3.98 -5.84 2.09
C SER A 272 4.24 -7.31 2.39
N GLY A 273 3.33 -8.20 1.98
CA GLY A 273 3.51 -9.63 2.21
C GLY A 273 2.24 -10.44 2.10
N ILE A 274 2.27 -11.63 2.66
CA ILE A 274 1.11 -12.52 2.73
C ILE A 274 0.45 -12.36 4.10
N SER A 275 -0.86 -12.19 4.12
CA SER A 275 -1.68 -12.22 5.32
C SER A 275 -2.85 -13.17 5.10
N VAL A 276 -2.95 -14.19 5.95
CA VAL A 276 -4.04 -15.17 5.93
C VAL A 276 -4.86 -15.00 7.18
N GLN A 277 -6.06 -14.47 7.07
CA GLN A 277 -6.95 -14.26 8.20
C GLN A 277 -7.87 -15.46 8.39
N ILE A 278 -7.84 -16.02 9.59
CA ILE A 278 -8.67 -17.13 10.04
C ILE A 278 -9.72 -16.58 10.99
N LYS A 279 -10.99 -16.90 10.78
CA LYS A 279 -12.11 -16.46 11.61
C LYS A 279 -12.71 -17.65 12.36
N GLY A 280 -13.12 -17.43 13.59
CA GLY A 280 -13.79 -18.47 14.38
C GLY A 280 -14.03 -18.06 15.83
N ASN A 281 -14.85 -18.82 16.53
CA ASN A 281 -15.21 -18.53 17.93
C ASN A 281 -14.32 -19.24 18.95
N ASP A 282 -13.63 -20.31 18.54
CA ASP A 282 -12.79 -21.13 19.42
C ASP A 282 -11.31 -20.81 19.19
N LEU A 283 -10.66 -20.21 20.19
CA LEU A 283 -9.26 -19.81 20.14
C LEU A 283 -8.31 -21.00 19.96
N ASN A 284 -8.62 -22.16 20.54
CA ASN A 284 -7.75 -23.33 20.43
C ASN A 284 -7.76 -23.89 19.01
N LYS A 285 -8.95 -23.92 18.36
CA LYS A 285 -9.07 -24.31 16.95
C LYS A 285 -8.37 -23.28 16.04
N LEU A 286 -8.53 -21.99 16.32
CA LEU A 286 -7.83 -20.93 15.55
C LEU A 286 -6.31 -21.09 15.63
N ARG A 287 -5.77 -21.37 16.84
CA ARG A 287 -4.33 -21.62 17.01
C ARG A 287 -3.84 -22.85 16.26
N SER A 288 -4.60 -23.97 16.31
CA SER A 288 -4.24 -25.19 15.58
C SER A 288 -4.21 -24.93 14.07
N ILE A 289 -5.27 -24.32 13.53
CA ILE A 289 -5.33 -23.99 12.11
C ILE A 289 -4.24 -22.97 11.74
N GLY A 290 -3.97 -21.99 12.62
CA GLY A 290 -2.90 -21.02 12.42
C GLY A 290 -1.52 -21.65 12.27
N LYS A 291 -1.22 -22.67 13.09
CA LYS A 291 0.02 -23.45 12.98
C LYS A 291 0.10 -24.22 11.67
N ASP A 292 -0.99 -24.89 11.26
CA ASP A 292 -1.03 -25.64 10.01
C ASP A 292 -0.81 -24.72 8.80
N ILE A 293 -1.40 -23.52 8.83
CA ILE A 293 -1.23 -22.52 7.76
C ILE A 293 0.18 -21.93 7.78
N ALA A 294 0.73 -21.62 8.96
CA ALA A 294 2.10 -21.15 9.07
C ALA A 294 3.08 -22.14 8.45
N GLN A 295 2.88 -23.44 8.70
CA GLN A 295 3.69 -24.50 8.08
C GLN A 295 3.53 -24.54 6.55
N ILE A 296 2.30 -24.38 6.04
CA ILE A 296 2.05 -24.33 4.59
C ILE A 296 2.74 -23.11 3.96
N VAL A 297 2.74 -21.98 4.65
CA VAL A 297 3.41 -20.76 4.22
C VAL A 297 4.92 -20.96 4.23
N GLU A 298 5.48 -21.57 5.27
CA GLU A 298 6.91 -21.88 5.40
C GLU A 298 7.40 -22.82 4.28
N ASP A 299 6.61 -23.85 3.96
CA ASP A 299 6.88 -24.79 2.86
C ASP A 299 6.70 -24.18 1.46
N THR A 300 6.34 -22.91 1.38
CA THR A 300 6.17 -22.21 0.11
C THR A 300 7.41 -21.40 -0.21
N LYS A 301 8.04 -21.66 -1.36
CA LYS A 301 9.23 -20.92 -1.79
C LYS A 301 8.96 -19.44 -1.92
N GLY A 302 9.80 -18.62 -1.33
CA GLY A 302 9.73 -17.16 -1.41
C GLY A 302 9.10 -16.48 -0.18
N THR A 303 8.76 -17.21 0.87
CA THR A 303 8.30 -16.69 2.16
C THR A 303 9.44 -16.61 3.17
N GLN A 304 9.39 -15.63 4.06
CA GLN A 304 10.30 -15.47 5.20
C GLN A 304 9.56 -14.77 6.36
N ASN A 305 10.13 -14.81 7.57
CA ASN A 305 9.59 -14.15 8.76
C ASN A 305 8.10 -14.47 8.96
N ILE A 306 7.81 -15.78 9.09
CA ILE A 306 6.44 -16.27 9.22
C ILE A 306 6.00 -16.11 10.67
N SER A 307 4.88 -15.43 10.91
CA SER A 307 4.19 -15.37 12.18
C SER A 307 2.87 -16.13 12.09
N ASN A 308 2.60 -16.97 13.06
CA ASN A 308 1.33 -17.69 13.17
C ASN A 308 0.24 -16.87 13.91
N GLY A 309 0.56 -15.64 14.32
CA GLY A 309 -0.34 -14.72 15.02
C GLY A 309 -0.67 -15.11 16.46
N SER A 310 -0.02 -16.15 16.99
CA SER A 310 -0.20 -16.61 18.38
C SER A 310 1.13 -16.67 19.16
N GLU A 311 2.19 -16.09 18.62
CA GLU A 311 3.54 -16.13 19.18
C GLU A 311 3.72 -15.16 20.33
N GLU A 312 2.98 -14.05 20.32
CA GLU A 312 2.98 -13.09 21.41
C GLU A 312 2.13 -13.62 22.58
N THR A 313 2.65 -14.63 23.25
CA THR A 313 2.10 -15.07 24.54
C THR A 313 2.91 -14.42 25.65
N THR A 314 2.21 -13.64 26.49
CA THR A 314 2.80 -13.15 27.73
C THR A 314 2.66 -14.22 28.80
N PRO A 315 3.76 -14.58 29.48
CA PRO A 315 3.68 -15.48 30.62
C PRO A 315 2.96 -14.78 31.78
N ASP A 316 1.72 -15.14 32.02
CA ASP A 316 0.91 -14.63 33.11
C ASP A 316 1.09 -15.47 34.36
N LEU A 317 1.14 -14.80 35.51
CA LEU A 317 1.09 -15.45 36.82
C LEU A 317 -0.35 -15.38 37.37
N HIS A 318 -1.07 -16.50 37.29
CA HIS A 318 -2.41 -16.60 37.87
C HIS A 318 -2.31 -16.87 39.36
N VAL A 319 -2.81 -15.93 40.18
CA VAL A 319 -2.96 -16.07 41.63
C VAL A 319 -4.37 -16.60 41.91
N VAL A 320 -4.46 -17.87 42.19
CA VAL A 320 -5.77 -18.56 42.46
C VAL A 320 -5.99 -18.63 43.95
N VAL A 321 -6.90 -17.81 44.47
CA VAL A 321 -7.22 -17.76 45.91
C VAL A 321 -7.97 -19.01 46.34
N ASP A 322 -7.48 -19.69 47.39
CA ASP A 322 -8.19 -20.73 48.08
C ASP A 322 -9.23 -20.10 49.03
N LYS A 323 -10.49 -20.13 48.62
CA LYS A 323 -11.60 -19.49 49.35
C LYS A 323 -11.74 -20.02 50.78
N LYS A 324 -11.50 -21.32 51.02
CA LYS A 324 -11.63 -21.93 52.36
C LYS A 324 -10.52 -21.41 53.27
N LYS A 325 -9.27 -21.36 52.79
CA LYS A 325 -8.16 -20.85 53.58
C LYS A 325 -8.28 -19.35 53.80
N ALA A 326 -8.72 -18.58 52.79
CA ALA A 326 -8.93 -17.14 52.92
C ALA A 326 -9.95 -16.80 54.00
N VAL A 327 -11.15 -17.41 53.97
CA VAL A 327 -12.20 -17.19 54.95
C VAL A 327 -11.77 -17.59 56.37
N LYS A 328 -11.05 -18.71 56.54
CA LYS A 328 -10.48 -19.14 57.83
C LYS A 328 -9.52 -18.12 58.44
N ASN A 329 -8.89 -17.30 57.60
CA ASN A 329 -7.98 -16.23 58.00
C ASN A 329 -8.63 -14.84 57.97
N GLY A 330 -9.95 -14.75 57.90
CA GLY A 330 -10.69 -13.49 57.90
C GLY A 330 -10.52 -12.65 56.65
N LEU A 331 -10.18 -13.30 55.53
CA LEU A 331 -9.96 -12.65 54.22
C LEU A 331 -11.03 -13.08 53.22
N THR A 332 -11.44 -12.16 52.37
CA THR A 332 -12.25 -12.43 51.17
C THR A 332 -11.38 -12.29 49.92
N VAL A 333 -11.84 -12.83 48.80
CA VAL A 333 -11.16 -12.63 47.52
C VAL A 333 -11.04 -11.15 47.19
N ALA A 334 -12.07 -10.36 47.50
CA ALA A 334 -12.07 -8.91 47.25
C ALA A 334 -11.04 -8.15 48.11
N THR A 335 -10.95 -8.50 49.42
CA THR A 335 -9.96 -7.86 50.30
C THR A 335 -8.52 -8.23 49.93
N ILE A 336 -8.28 -9.49 49.50
CA ILE A 336 -6.99 -9.91 48.99
C ILE A 336 -6.64 -9.12 47.73
N TYR A 337 -7.58 -9.00 46.76
CA TYR A 337 -7.39 -8.25 45.56
C TYR A 337 -7.07 -6.77 45.82
N GLN A 338 -7.84 -6.13 46.72
CA GLN A 338 -7.64 -4.72 47.08
C GLN A 338 -6.26 -4.49 47.71
N GLN A 339 -5.87 -5.28 48.70
CA GLN A 339 -4.58 -5.14 49.37
C GLN A 339 -3.40 -5.42 48.42
N LEU A 340 -3.57 -6.37 47.50
CA LEU A 340 -2.56 -6.66 46.48
C LEU A 340 -2.45 -5.54 45.45
N SER A 341 -3.59 -5.03 44.97
CA SER A 341 -3.66 -3.92 44.03
C SER A 341 -3.00 -2.64 44.56
N GLU A 342 -3.21 -2.34 45.86
CA GLU A 342 -2.56 -1.18 46.50
C GLU A 342 -1.03 -1.33 46.56
N LYS A 343 -0.53 -2.55 46.75
CA LYS A 343 0.93 -2.82 46.78
C LYS A 343 1.58 -2.90 45.43
N LEU A 344 0.81 -3.24 44.40
CA LEU A 344 1.26 -3.31 42.98
C LEU A 344 1.05 -2.00 42.22
N LYS A 345 0.44 -1.00 42.87
CA LYS A 345 0.15 0.27 42.21
C LYS A 345 1.43 1.06 41.93
N ASP A 346 1.65 1.40 40.67
CA ASP A 346 2.74 2.25 40.25
C ASP A 346 2.60 3.68 40.81
N ALA A 347 3.69 4.43 40.78
CA ALA A 347 3.67 5.85 41.08
C ALA A 347 2.67 6.56 40.18
N SER A 348 1.75 7.32 40.78
CA SER A 348 0.77 8.10 40.03
C SER A 348 1.12 9.58 40.06
N GLU A 349 0.88 10.27 38.96
CA GLU A 349 1.02 11.71 38.89
C GLU A 349 0.01 12.36 39.85
N ALA A 350 0.53 13.08 40.85
CA ALA A 350 -0.27 13.76 41.86
C ALA A 350 -0.57 15.21 41.45
N THR A 351 0.38 15.88 40.82
CA THR A 351 0.27 17.25 40.34
C THR A 351 1.38 17.57 39.37
N THR A 352 1.26 18.68 38.65
CA THR A 352 2.33 19.29 37.85
C THR A 352 2.80 20.57 38.52
N ILE A 353 4.11 20.83 38.51
CA ILE A 353 4.70 22.09 38.95
C ILE A 353 5.41 22.76 37.77
N THR A 354 5.22 24.09 37.65
CA THR A 354 5.89 24.85 36.60
C THR A 354 7.10 25.57 37.19
N ILE A 355 8.28 25.27 36.68
CA ILE A 355 9.54 25.90 37.06
C ILE A 355 10.21 26.46 35.81
N ASN A 356 10.48 27.75 35.75
CA ASN A 356 11.10 28.42 34.61
C ASN A 356 10.38 28.11 33.26
N GLU A 357 9.06 28.24 33.24
CA GLU A 357 8.20 28.00 32.09
C GLU A 357 8.19 26.53 31.59
N LYS A 358 8.75 25.61 32.35
CA LYS A 358 8.69 24.18 32.07
C LYS A 358 7.84 23.48 33.10
N GLU A 359 6.95 22.59 32.62
CA GLU A 359 6.10 21.77 33.45
C GLU A 359 6.84 20.48 33.84
N TYR A 360 6.78 20.15 35.13
CA TYR A 360 7.33 18.93 35.71
C TYR A 360 6.21 18.16 36.40
N SER A 361 6.01 16.91 36.02
CA SER A 361 5.07 16.01 36.70
C SER A 361 5.63 15.55 38.04
N VAL A 362 4.86 15.72 39.08
CA VAL A 362 5.19 15.22 40.43
C VAL A 362 4.51 13.85 40.60
N ASN A 363 5.31 12.81 40.56
CA ASN A 363 4.83 11.45 40.75
C ASN A 363 4.98 11.04 42.21
N VAL A 364 3.87 10.56 42.82
CA VAL A 364 3.88 10.02 44.17
C VAL A 364 3.73 8.50 44.10
N GLY A 365 4.67 7.81 44.63
CA GLY A 365 4.73 6.36 44.67
C GLY A 365 5.31 5.83 45.98
N ASN A 366 5.27 4.53 46.14
CA ASN A 366 5.85 3.88 47.30
C ASN A 366 7.38 3.93 47.18
N SER A 367 8.09 4.29 48.25
CA SER A 367 9.54 4.52 48.24
C SER A 367 10.40 3.25 48.04
N ALA A 368 9.79 2.09 48.00
CA ALA A 368 10.46 0.85 47.70
C ALA A 368 10.74 0.76 46.18
N LYS A 369 11.96 1.05 45.79
CA LYS A 369 12.54 0.77 44.44
C LYS A 369 12.52 -0.73 44.05
N ASN A 370 11.73 -1.56 44.69
CA ASN A 370 11.73 -2.99 44.48
C ASN A 370 10.67 -3.34 43.45
N THR A 371 11.09 -3.58 42.22
CA THR A 371 10.36 -4.46 41.32
C THR A 371 10.02 -5.72 42.12
N LEU A 372 8.75 -5.90 42.46
CA LEU A 372 8.27 -7.08 43.13
C LEU A 372 8.59 -8.32 42.29
N THR A 373 9.53 -9.12 42.76
CA THR A 373 9.82 -10.38 42.09
C THR A 373 8.70 -11.39 42.37
N ARG A 374 8.62 -12.49 41.62
CA ARG A 374 7.64 -13.57 41.85
C ARG A 374 7.72 -14.14 43.24
N ASP A 375 8.91 -14.20 43.85
CA ASP A 375 9.12 -14.71 45.19
C ASP A 375 8.74 -13.69 46.27
N ASP A 376 8.90 -12.40 45.99
CA ASP A 376 8.42 -11.34 46.86
C ASP A 376 6.89 -11.29 46.90
N LEU A 377 6.23 -11.54 45.74
CA LEU A 377 4.78 -11.61 45.65
C LEU A 377 4.20 -12.71 46.57
N LYS A 378 4.85 -13.89 46.67
CA LYS A 378 4.44 -14.97 47.57
C LYS A 378 4.47 -14.55 49.03
N LYS A 379 5.44 -13.70 49.39
CA LYS A 379 5.69 -13.23 50.77
C LYS A 379 4.88 -11.98 51.14
N VAL A 380 4.06 -11.45 50.23
CA VAL A 380 3.23 -10.28 50.52
C VAL A 380 2.32 -10.57 51.70
N LYS A 381 2.40 -9.73 52.73
CA LYS A 381 1.56 -9.80 53.93
C LYS A 381 0.20 -9.18 53.66
N LEU A 382 -0.82 -9.93 54.00
CA LEU A 382 -2.25 -9.56 53.93
C LEU A 382 -2.83 -9.54 55.33
N THR A 383 -3.63 -8.54 55.63
CA THR A 383 -4.28 -8.37 56.92
C THR A 383 -5.74 -8.82 56.85
N GLY A 384 -6.07 -9.86 57.58
CA GLY A 384 -7.44 -10.37 57.73
C GLY A 384 -7.98 -10.10 59.15
N THR A 385 -9.29 -10.15 59.32
CA THR A 385 -9.94 -9.95 60.64
C THR A 385 -10.64 -11.24 61.08
N VAL A 386 -10.17 -11.85 62.17
CA VAL A 386 -10.77 -13.07 62.74
C VAL A 386 -11.23 -12.75 64.17
N SER A 387 -12.50 -12.90 64.46
CA SER A 387 -13.08 -12.61 65.79
C SER A 387 -12.73 -11.22 66.35
N GLY A 388 -12.69 -10.21 65.49
CA GLY A 388 -12.40 -8.81 65.89
C GLY A 388 -10.91 -8.51 66.08
N LYS A 389 -10.01 -9.45 65.84
CA LYS A 389 -8.54 -9.26 65.90
C LYS A 389 -7.93 -9.33 64.52
N GLU A 390 -6.99 -8.43 64.29
CA GLU A 390 -6.19 -8.44 63.05
C GLU A 390 -5.23 -9.64 63.05
N LYS A 391 -5.14 -10.32 61.93
CA LYS A 391 -4.24 -11.44 61.70
C LYS A 391 -3.50 -11.22 60.37
N GLU A 392 -2.18 -11.19 60.45
CA GLU A 392 -1.33 -11.17 59.27
C GLU A 392 -1.13 -12.59 58.70
N VAL A 393 -1.25 -12.72 57.39
CA VAL A 393 -1.05 -13.97 56.64
C VAL A 393 -0.32 -13.65 55.35
N THR A 394 0.57 -14.52 54.91
CA THR A 394 1.26 -14.34 53.61
C THR A 394 0.41 -14.86 52.45
N LEU A 395 0.58 -14.27 51.25
CA LEU A 395 -0.26 -14.62 50.10
C LEU A 395 -0.15 -16.10 49.70
N ASP A 396 1.03 -16.72 49.86
CA ASP A 396 1.26 -18.15 49.60
C ASP A 396 0.44 -19.10 50.50
N GLN A 397 0.03 -18.65 51.69
CA GLN A 397 -0.82 -19.45 52.60
C GLN A 397 -2.27 -19.49 52.15
N VAL A 398 -2.74 -18.52 51.40
CA VAL A 398 -4.16 -18.35 51.00
C VAL A 398 -4.39 -18.43 49.49
N ALA A 399 -3.30 -18.53 48.68
CA ALA A 399 -3.41 -18.62 47.24
C ALA A 399 -2.42 -19.61 46.63
N ASN A 400 -2.77 -20.17 45.48
CA ASN A 400 -1.90 -21.00 44.64
C ASN A 400 -1.46 -20.21 43.42
N PHE A 401 -0.23 -20.38 43.02
CA PHE A 401 0.37 -19.69 41.87
C PHE A 401 0.46 -20.68 40.71
N ARG A 402 -0.07 -20.26 39.54
CA ARG A 402 0.01 -21.04 38.31
C ARG A 402 0.55 -20.17 37.20
N ASN A 403 1.57 -20.65 36.51
CA ASN A 403 1.98 -20.02 35.27
C ASN A 403 1.00 -20.38 34.16
N SER A 404 0.59 -19.42 33.38
CA SER A 404 -0.26 -19.58 32.22
C SER A 404 0.30 -18.71 31.09
N ASP A 405 0.25 -19.21 29.87
CA ASP A 405 0.55 -18.40 28.70
C ASP A 405 -0.76 -17.82 28.17
N SER A 406 -0.92 -16.53 28.31
CA SER A 406 -2.05 -15.77 27.77
C SER A 406 -1.67 -15.12 26.45
N LEU A 407 -2.64 -15.02 25.52
CA LEU A 407 -2.45 -14.16 24.36
C LEU A 407 -2.43 -12.70 24.83
N SER A 408 -1.46 -11.93 24.35
CA SER A 408 -1.36 -10.49 24.60
C SER A 408 -2.58 -9.74 24.07
N SER A 409 -3.16 -10.18 22.96
CA SER A 409 -4.35 -9.58 22.36
C SER A 409 -5.27 -10.61 21.70
N ILE A 410 -6.56 -10.31 21.66
CA ILE A 410 -7.57 -11.07 20.92
C ILE A 410 -8.22 -10.13 19.90
N ASN A 411 -7.85 -10.28 18.65
CA ASN A 411 -8.40 -9.48 17.57
C ASN A 411 -9.79 -9.98 17.16
N ARG A 412 -10.68 -9.03 16.85
CA ARG A 412 -12.01 -9.32 16.30
C ARG A 412 -12.24 -8.50 15.03
N ASN A 413 -12.84 -9.14 14.05
CA ASN A 413 -13.31 -8.50 12.84
C ASN A 413 -14.79 -8.87 12.64
N GLN A 414 -15.67 -7.86 12.58
CA GLN A 414 -17.13 -8.05 12.51
C GLN A 414 -17.65 -8.97 13.62
N GLN A 415 -17.21 -8.72 14.87
CA GLN A 415 -17.54 -9.46 16.10
C GLN A 415 -16.99 -10.90 16.19
N GLU A 416 -16.47 -11.49 15.12
CA GLU A 416 -15.81 -12.78 15.14
C GLU A 416 -14.33 -12.64 15.56
N ARG A 417 -13.83 -13.60 16.34
CA ARG A 417 -12.40 -13.66 16.66
C ARG A 417 -11.61 -14.00 15.43
N THR A 418 -10.48 -13.33 15.27
CA THR A 418 -9.60 -13.51 14.12
C THR A 418 -8.17 -13.80 14.56
N LEU A 419 -7.51 -14.67 13.83
CA LEU A 419 -6.08 -14.91 13.90
C LEU A 419 -5.49 -14.67 12.51
N SER A 420 -4.40 -13.92 12.43
CA SER A 420 -3.74 -13.62 11.16
C SER A 420 -2.38 -14.29 11.11
N VAL A 421 -2.18 -15.17 10.14
CA VAL A 421 -0.87 -15.71 9.80
C VAL A 421 -0.24 -14.80 8.76
N THR A 422 0.91 -14.25 9.08
CA THR A 422 1.61 -13.30 8.19
C THR A 422 2.98 -13.83 7.76
N SER A 423 3.44 -13.37 6.63
CA SER A 423 4.78 -13.68 6.13
C SER A 423 5.27 -12.58 5.22
N GLU A 424 6.53 -12.24 5.33
CA GLU A 424 7.21 -11.40 4.35
C GLU A 424 7.60 -12.21 3.11
N ILE A 425 7.83 -11.49 2.02
CA ILE A 425 8.33 -12.09 0.78
C ILE A 425 9.84 -11.90 0.67
N LYS A 426 10.55 -13.00 0.37
CA LYS A 426 11.99 -12.97 0.11
C LYS A 426 12.33 -12.11 -1.09
N ASP A 427 13.49 -11.47 -1.03
CA ASP A 427 14.05 -10.73 -2.16
C ASP A 427 14.08 -11.56 -3.44
N GLY A 428 13.61 -10.96 -4.55
CA GLY A 428 13.57 -11.61 -5.87
C GLY A 428 12.33 -12.45 -6.13
N TYR A 429 11.41 -12.55 -5.16
CA TYR A 429 10.11 -13.19 -5.35
C TYR A 429 9.01 -12.14 -5.49
N ASN A 430 8.01 -12.44 -6.30
CA ASN A 430 6.86 -11.56 -6.50
C ASN A 430 5.70 -11.94 -5.57
N VAL A 431 5.12 -10.95 -4.88
CA VAL A 431 4.04 -11.15 -3.90
C VAL A 431 2.84 -11.88 -4.51
N GLY A 432 2.38 -11.46 -5.70
CA GLY A 432 1.23 -12.07 -6.35
C GLY A 432 1.42 -13.55 -6.69
N LYS A 433 2.64 -13.95 -7.12
CA LYS A 433 2.95 -15.35 -7.42
C LYS A 433 3.01 -16.21 -6.17
N VAL A 434 3.70 -15.72 -5.13
CA VAL A 434 3.84 -16.46 -3.86
C VAL A 434 2.49 -16.58 -3.19
N SER A 435 1.70 -15.49 -3.12
CA SER A 435 0.35 -15.48 -2.58
C SER A 435 -0.58 -16.45 -3.31
N SER A 436 -0.52 -16.50 -4.65
CA SER A 436 -1.31 -17.45 -5.44
C SER A 436 -0.92 -18.90 -5.16
N ALA A 437 0.37 -19.17 -4.92
CA ALA A 437 0.85 -20.51 -4.55
C ALA A 437 0.35 -20.91 -3.16
N VAL A 438 0.38 -20.00 -2.17
CA VAL A 438 -0.18 -20.23 -0.84
C VAL A 438 -1.69 -20.43 -0.92
N GLN A 439 -2.41 -19.57 -1.65
CA GLN A 439 -3.87 -19.66 -1.81
C GLN A 439 -4.34 -21.01 -2.34
N LYS A 440 -3.62 -21.57 -3.33
CA LYS A 440 -3.91 -22.90 -3.86
C LYS A 440 -3.79 -23.98 -2.79
N LYS A 441 -2.78 -23.89 -1.91
CA LYS A 441 -2.54 -24.88 -0.83
C LYS A 441 -3.54 -24.75 0.32
N ILE A 442 -3.96 -23.53 0.68
CA ILE A 442 -4.89 -23.29 1.79
C ILE A 442 -6.37 -23.38 1.39
N LYS A 443 -6.69 -23.53 0.11
CA LYS A 443 -8.08 -23.60 -0.40
C LYS A 443 -8.97 -24.59 0.36
N LYS A 444 -8.40 -25.68 0.85
CA LYS A 444 -9.11 -26.71 1.63
C LYS A 444 -9.69 -26.23 2.97
N TYR A 445 -9.19 -25.11 3.51
CA TYR A 445 -9.60 -24.58 4.81
C TYR A 445 -10.74 -23.55 4.72
N SER A 446 -11.24 -23.19 3.54
CA SER A 446 -12.25 -22.14 3.31
C SER A 446 -11.89 -20.80 3.97
N ILE A 447 -10.63 -20.40 3.87
CA ILE A 447 -10.06 -19.24 4.52
C ILE A 447 -9.86 -18.12 3.51
N THR A 448 -10.04 -16.88 3.97
CA THR A 448 -9.86 -15.67 3.14
C THR A 448 -8.44 -15.16 3.29
N MET A 449 -7.73 -14.97 2.18
CA MET A 449 -6.49 -14.21 2.17
C MET A 449 -6.82 -12.72 2.28
N LYS A 450 -6.11 -12.06 3.17
CA LYS A 450 -6.17 -10.62 3.40
C LYS A 450 -4.86 -9.96 2.96
N GLY A 451 -4.78 -8.66 3.08
CA GLY A 451 -3.57 -7.92 2.78
C GLY A 451 -3.44 -7.52 1.32
N GLU A 452 -2.22 -7.39 0.84
CA GLU A 452 -1.92 -6.89 -0.51
C GLU A 452 -2.63 -7.69 -1.61
N MET A 453 -2.76 -9.02 -1.45
CA MET A 453 -3.41 -9.87 -2.45
C MET A 453 -4.91 -9.61 -2.57
N GLU A 454 -5.62 -9.36 -1.46
CA GLU A 454 -7.04 -8.97 -1.49
C GLU A 454 -7.20 -7.64 -2.23
N SER A 455 -6.35 -6.66 -1.89
CA SER A 455 -6.36 -5.34 -2.53
C SER A 455 -6.03 -5.42 -4.02
N ILE A 456 -5.09 -6.28 -4.43
CA ILE A 456 -4.76 -6.55 -5.84
C ILE A 456 -5.97 -7.16 -6.56
N GLN A 457 -6.61 -8.18 -5.98
CA GLN A 457 -7.76 -8.84 -6.61
C GLN A 457 -8.96 -7.90 -6.73
N GLU A 458 -9.26 -7.15 -5.68
CA GLU A 458 -10.36 -6.19 -5.66
C GLU A 458 -10.12 -5.06 -6.67
N THR A 459 -8.92 -4.47 -6.66
CA THR A 459 -8.55 -3.40 -7.60
C THR A 459 -8.54 -3.91 -9.05
N THR A 460 -7.97 -5.09 -9.31
CA THR A 460 -7.93 -5.69 -10.65
C THR A 460 -9.35 -6.01 -11.14
N GLY A 461 -10.22 -6.50 -10.26
CA GLY A 461 -11.62 -6.76 -10.59
C GLY A 461 -12.37 -5.47 -10.96
N GLN A 462 -12.19 -4.40 -10.19
CA GLN A 462 -12.78 -3.08 -10.47
C GLN A 462 -12.24 -2.51 -11.79
N ILE A 463 -10.92 -2.56 -12.02
CA ILE A 463 -10.30 -2.09 -13.28
C ILE A 463 -10.83 -2.90 -14.46
N GLY A 464 -10.97 -4.22 -14.33
CA GLY A 464 -11.54 -5.07 -15.38
C GLY A 464 -12.98 -4.68 -15.74
N LEU A 465 -13.82 -4.41 -14.75
CA LEU A 465 -15.19 -3.93 -14.97
C LEU A 465 -15.20 -2.53 -15.61
N MET A 466 -14.34 -1.63 -15.15
CA MET A 466 -14.21 -0.29 -15.75
C MET A 466 -13.79 -0.35 -17.21
N LEU A 467 -12.80 -1.19 -17.52
CA LEU A 467 -12.35 -1.38 -18.89
C LEU A 467 -13.48 -1.89 -19.80
N LEU A 468 -14.25 -2.86 -19.32
CA LEU A 468 -15.41 -3.38 -20.06
C LEU A 468 -16.46 -2.29 -20.32
N LEU A 469 -16.81 -1.51 -19.29
CA LEU A 469 -17.74 -0.38 -19.42
C LEU A 469 -17.18 0.72 -20.34
N ALA A 470 -15.89 1.04 -20.23
CA ALA A 470 -15.24 2.01 -21.09
C ALA A 470 -15.32 1.60 -22.57
N VAL A 471 -15.01 0.34 -22.87
CA VAL A 471 -15.11 -0.23 -24.23
C VAL A 471 -16.55 -0.21 -24.72
N ALA A 472 -17.53 -0.52 -23.87
CA ALA A 472 -18.94 -0.48 -24.22
C ALA A 472 -19.42 0.95 -24.53
N PHE A 473 -19.08 1.93 -23.70
CA PHE A 473 -19.43 3.34 -23.96
C PHE A 473 -18.73 3.88 -25.22
N MET A 474 -17.45 3.58 -25.38
CA MET A 474 -16.70 3.95 -26.59
C MET A 474 -17.36 3.36 -27.84
N TYR A 475 -17.75 2.07 -27.80
CA TYR A 475 -18.44 1.44 -28.90
C TYR A 475 -19.77 2.13 -29.23
N LEU A 476 -20.59 2.43 -28.22
CA LEU A 476 -21.88 3.11 -28.42
C LEU A 476 -21.73 4.49 -29.06
N ILE A 477 -20.75 5.28 -28.60
CA ILE A 477 -20.46 6.61 -29.15
C ILE A 477 -20.01 6.49 -30.61
N MET A 478 -19.12 5.54 -30.91
CA MET A 478 -18.66 5.32 -32.28
C MET A 478 -19.78 4.81 -33.19
N VAL A 479 -20.67 3.94 -32.70
CA VAL A 479 -21.85 3.48 -33.47
C VAL A 479 -22.76 4.67 -33.82
N ALA A 480 -23.03 5.55 -32.85
CA ALA A 480 -23.81 6.76 -33.10
C ALA A 480 -23.15 7.70 -34.14
N GLN A 481 -21.84 7.81 -34.10
CA GLN A 481 -21.06 8.65 -35.04
C GLN A 481 -21.00 8.07 -36.44
N PHE A 482 -20.64 6.79 -36.57
CA PHE A 482 -20.46 6.14 -37.88
C PHE A 482 -21.77 5.60 -38.48
N GLN A 483 -22.85 5.63 -37.71
CA GLN A 483 -24.15 5.04 -38.12
C GLN A 483 -24.01 3.61 -38.66
N SER A 484 -23.06 2.86 -38.11
CA SER A 484 -22.67 1.52 -38.55
C SER A 484 -22.18 0.71 -37.37
N LEU A 485 -22.62 -0.52 -37.25
CA LEU A 485 -22.13 -1.45 -36.22
C LEU A 485 -20.79 -2.07 -36.58
N LYS A 486 -20.45 -2.17 -37.87
CA LYS A 486 -19.21 -2.86 -38.33
C LYS A 486 -17.97 -1.99 -38.20
N SER A 487 -18.07 -0.68 -38.50
CA SER A 487 -16.93 0.23 -38.52
C SER A 487 -16.29 0.42 -37.14
N PRO A 488 -17.06 0.66 -36.05
CA PRO A 488 -16.52 0.72 -34.69
C PRO A 488 -15.84 -0.56 -34.24
N PHE A 489 -16.38 -1.71 -34.64
CA PHE A 489 -15.81 -2.99 -34.27
C PHE A 489 -14.38 -3.19 -34.81
N ILE A 490 -14.10 -2.71 -36.03
CA ILE A 490 -12.75 -2.74 -36.60
C ILE A 490 -11.79 -1.87 -35.79
N ILE A 491 -12.26 -0.69 -35.35
CA ILE A 491 -11.45 0.22 -34.54
C ILE A 491 -11.18 -0.40 -33.16
N LEU A 492 -12.19 -0.99 -32.52
CA LEU A 492 -12.01 -1.66 -31.23
C LEU A 492 -10.99 -2.78 -31.26
N PHE A 493 -10.84 -3.45 -32.41
CA PHE A 493 -9.84 -4.50 -32.57
C PHE A 493 -8.40 -3.99 -32.45
N THR A 494 -8.18 -2.67 -32.55
CA THR A 494 -6.85 -2.07 -32.35
C THR A 494 -6.50 -1.92 -30.87
N ILE A 495 -7.48 -1.89 -29.95
CA ILE A 495 -7.24 -1.72 -28.49
C ILE A 495 -6.38 -2.82 -27.91
N PRO A 496 -6.68 -4.13 -28.12
CA PRO A 496 -5.80 -5.21 -27.68
C PRO A 496 -4.37 -5.06 -28.16
N MET A 497 -4.18 -4.51 -29.36
CA MET A 497 -2.84 -4.30 -29.92
C MET A 497 -2.06 -3.18 -29.21
N ALA A 498 -2.75 -2.17 -28.68
CA ALA A 498 -2.10 -1.13 -27.89
C ALA A 498 -1.49 -1.69 -26.59
N PHE A 499 -2.16 -2.64 -25.94
CA PHE A 499 -1.63 -3.32 -24.75
C PHE A 499 -0.32 -4.09 -25.04
N THR A 500 -0.12 -4.56 -26.28
CA THR A 500 1.13 -5.22 -26.65
C THR A 500 2.34 -4.33 -26.41
N GLY A 501 2.25 -3.05 -26.77
CA GLY A 501 3.31 -2.06 -26.54
C GLY A 501 3.61 -1.86 -25.05
N GLY A 502 2.57 -1.71 -24.23
CA GLY A 502 2.68 -1.58 -22.77
C GLY A 502 3.34 -2.80 -22.12
N PHE A 503 2.85 -3.99 -22.42
CA PHE A 503 3.40 -5.24 -21.87
C PHE A 503 4.83 -5.52 -22.32
N LEU A 504 5.17 -5.26 -23.58
CA LEU A 504 6.54 -5.39 -24.07
C LEU A 504 7.47 -4.35 -23.41
N GLY A 505 7.00 -3.14 -23.18
CA GLY A 505 7.74 -2.12 -22.46
C GLY A 505 8.08 -2.55 -21.03
N LEU A 506 7.10 -3.10 -20.29
CA LEU A 506 7.31 -3.66 -18.95
C LEU A 506 8.27 -4.85 -18.95
N LEU A 507 8.14 -5.75 -19.93
CA LEU A 507 9.06 -6.89 -20.12
C LEU A 507 10.51 -6.45 -20.32
N ILE A 508 10.75 -5.48 -21.21
CA ILE A 508 12.08 -4.98 -21.52
C ILE A 508 12.71 -4.26 -20.32
N THR A 509 11.89 -3.52 -19.55
CA THR A 509 12.36 -2.77 -18.37
C THR A 509 12.45 -3.61 -17.12
N GLY A 510 11.93 -4.85 -17.12
CA GLY A 510 11.93 -5.76 -15.96
C GLY A 510 11.09 -5.23 -14.78
N LYS A 511 10.11 -4.37 -15.05
CA LYS A 511 9.20 -3.82 -14.03
C LYS A 511 8.00 -4.72 -13.83
N ASP A 512 7.56 -4.87 -12.57
CA ASP A 512 6.33 -5.60 -12.24
C ASP A 512 5.09 -4.91 -12.81
N LEU A 513 4.07 -5.69 -13.13
CA LEU A 513 2.76 -5.19 -13.52
C LEU A 513 2.04 -4.68 -12.27
N SER A 514 2.12 -3.37 -11.98
CA SER A 514 1.39 -2.81 -10.86
C SER A 514 -0.08 -2.56 -11.21
N ALA A 515 -0.97 -2.73 -10.21
CA ALA A 515 -2.39 -2.45 -10.38
C ALA A 515 -2.67 -0.98 -10.77
N ILE A 516 -1.78 -0.06 -10.40
CA ILE A 516 -1.86 1.37 -10.78
C ILE A 516 -1.39 1.61 -12.22
N ALA A 517 -0.53 0.75 -12.77
CA ALA A 517 -0.03 0.89 -14.14
C ALA A 517 -0.95 0.24 -15.19
N MET A 518 -1.94 -0.56 -14.76
CA MET A 518 -2.98 -1.14 -15.62
C MET A 518 -4.05 -0.14 -15.97
#